data_0db9926f11222742f92189a3073ce0b8
#
_entry.id   0db9926f11222742f92189a3073ce0b8
#
_cell.length_a   1.000
_cell.length_b   1.000
_cell.length_c   1.000
_cell.angle_alpha   90.00
_cell.angle_beta   90.00
_cell.angle_gamma   90.00
#
_symmetry.space_group_name_H-M   'P 1'
#
loop_
_entity.id
_entity.type
_entity.pdbx_description
1 polymer ?
#
loop_
_entity_poly.entity_id
_entity_poly.type
_entity_poly.pdbx_seq_one_letter_code
_entity_poly.pdbx_strand_id
1 'polypeptide(L)'
;LTIGLGVILGKLLEENGGARVFAETLVAKAGEKYALYALGFAGFLLAIPVFFDITFIILVPLAIEVSKTLKKPLPYAIGAVTIGAAGAHTLVPPTPNPLAAAQIFHFDLGIMLGVGAVVCLFVYIIGTTIYFKMLDKGFWNKEKDETGILEMSESKPIPEGAPSFGMALIPLLLPVVC
;
A
#
# COMPACT_ATOMS: atom_id res chain seq x y z
N LEU A 1 -8.79 1.48 -21.88
CA LEU A 1 -7.76 2.54 -21.89
C LEU A 1 -7.27 2.81 -20.46
N THR A 2 -8.17 3.04 -19.51
CA THR A 2 -7.87 3.40 -18.11
C THR A 2 -6.99 2.36 -17.39
N ILE A 3 -7.32 1.07 -17.54
CA ILE A 3 -6.51 -0.02 -16.95
C ILE A 3 -5.09 -0.03 -17.53
N GLY A 4 -4.95 0.14 -18.85
CA GLY A 4 -3.64 0.18 -19.50
C GLY A 4 -2.77 1.35 -19.04
N LEU A 5 -3.36 2.53 -18.89
CA LEU A 5 -2.66 3.70 -18.36
C LEU A 5 -2.24 3.50 -16.89
N GLY A 6 -3.10 2.89 -16.06
CA GLY A 6 -2.76 2.56 -14.68
C GLY A 6 -1.56 1.60 -14.57
N VAL A 7 -1.51 0.57 -15.43
CA VAL A 7 -0.36 -0.36 -15.48
C VAL A 7 0.93 0.37 -15.86
N ILE A 8 0.87 1.22 -16.89
CA ILE A 8 2.05 1.98 -17.36
C ILE A 8 2.54 2.93 -16.25
N LEU A 9 1.63 3.67 -15.63
CA LEU A 9 1.98 4.58 -14.52
C LEU A 9 2.54 3.83 -13.32
N GLY A 10 1.94 2.69 -12.96
CA GLY A 10 2.44 1.83 -11.90
C GLY A 10 3.86 1.34 -12.19
N LYS A 11 4.11 0.89 -13.41
CA LYS A 11 5.44 0.44 -13.82
C LYS A 11 6.48 1.56 -13.80
N LEU A 12 6.11 2.75 -14.26
CA LEU A 12 6.99 3.93 -14.18
C LEU A 12 7.31 4.32 -12.74
N LEU A 13 6.33 4.28 -11.84
CA LEU A 13 6.53 4.55 -10.40
C LEU A 13 7.43 3.51 -9.74
N GLU A 14 7.34 2.25 -10.15
CA GLU A 14 8.23 1.18 -9.70
C GLU A 14 9.66 1.42 -10.19
N GLU A 15 9.84 1.61 -11.50
CA GLU A 15 11.16 1.70 -12.13
C GLU A 15 11.96 2.94 -11.69
N ASN A 16 11.28 4.07 -11.49
CA ASN A 16 11.93 5.32 -11.04
C ASN A 16 12.10 5.41 -9.51
N GLY A 17 11.65 4.40 -8.76
CA GLY A 17 11.73 4.39 -7.30
C GLY A 17 10.75 5.34 -6.58
N GLY A 18 9.89 6.04 -7.32
CA GLY A 18 8.97 7.04 -6.77
C GLY A 18 8.00 6.48 -5.74
N ALA A 19 7.46 5.28 -5.98
CA ALA A 19 6.57 4.59 -5.05
C ALA A 19 7.25 4.34 -3.69
N ARG A 20 8.52 3.94 -3.72
CA ARG A 20 9.30 3.70 -2.51
C ARG A 20 9.61 4.98 -1.75
N VAL A 21 10.09 6.03 -2.44
CA VAL A 21 10.34 7.36 -1.84
C VAL A 21 9.07 7.91 -1.20
N PHE A 22 7.93 7.74 -1.85
CA PHE A 22 6.63 8.14 -1.32
C PHE A 22 6.31 7.42 0.01
N ALA A 23 6.42 6.09 0.03
CA ALA A 23 6.13 5.29 1.22
C ALA A 23 7.11 5.57 2.38
N GLU A 24 8.41 5.64 2.10
CA GLU A 24 9.44 5.97 3.10
C GLU A 24 9.19 7.35 3.73
N THR A 25 8.82 8.34 2.91
CA THR A 25 8.54 9.69 3.40
C THR A 25 7.30 9.72 4.30
N LEU A 26 6.24 8.97 3.96
CA LEU A 26 5.05 8.86 4.81
C LEU A 26 5.37 8.21 6.15
N VAL A 27 6.11 7.10 6.13
CA VAL A 27 6.53 6.38 7.34
C VAL A 27 7.40 7.28 8.23
N ALA A 28 8.38 7.97 7.64
CA ALA A 28 9.27 8.87 8.39
C ALA A 28 8.52 10.03 9.04
N LYS A 29 7.54 10.63 8.32
CA LYS A 29 6.72 11.73 8.87
C LYS A 29 5.76 11.29 9.97
N ALA A 30 5.28 10.04 9.93
CA ALA A 30 4.35 9.51 10.92
C ALA A 30 4.99 9.23 12.29
N GLY A 31 6.32 9.07 12.31
CA GLY A 31 7.06 8.69 13.51
C GLY A 31 6.80 7.24 13.93
N GLU A 32 7.58 6.73 14.88
CA GLU A 32 7.57 5.31 15.28
C GLU A 32 6.18 4.78 15.70
N LYS A 33 5.40 5.62 16.40
CA LYS A 33 4.08 5.23 16.92
C LYS A 33 3.08 4.86 15.83
N TYR A 34 3.14 5.56 14.70
CA TYR A 34 2.19 5.40 13.59
C TYR A 34 2.83 4.84 12.32
N ALA A 35 4.11 4.46 12.37
CA ALA A 35 4.85 3.98 11.22
C ALA A 35 4.17 2.79 10.51
N LEU A 36 3.62 1.83 11.27
CA LEU A 36 2.90 0.68 10.70
C LEU A 36 1.59 1.09 10.01
N TYR A 37 0.86 2.04 10.59
CA TYR A 37 -0.34 2.59 9.94
C TYR A 37 0.03 3.44 8.72
N ALA A 38 1.10 4.22 8.78
CA ALA A 38 1.58 5.00 7.64
C ALA A 38 2.02 4.11 6.47
N LEU A 39 2.68 3.01 6.78
CA LEU A 39 3.12 2.01 5.80
C LEU A 39 1.91 1.37 5.08
N GLY A 40 0.90 0.93 5.82
CA GLY A 40 -0.31 0.37 5.21
C GLY A 40 -1.14 1.45 4.47
N PHE A 41 -1.14 2.70 4.95
CA PHE A 41 -1.75 3.82 4.24
C PHE A 41 -1.00 4.16 2.94
N ALA A 42 0.33 4.02 2.92
CA ALA A 42 1.08 4.10 1.66
C ALA A 42 0.66 2.99 0.69
N GLY A 43 0.46 1.76 1.20
CA GLY A 43 -0.10 0.65 0.41
C GLY A 43 -1.48 0.97 -0.15
N PHE A 44 -2.37 1.54 0.66
CA PHE A 44 -3.68 2.00 0.22
C PHE A 44 -3.58 3.02 -0.93
N LEU A 45 -2.78 4.07 -0.79
CA LEU A 45 -2.65 5.10 -1.81
C LEU A 45 -1.99 4.60 -3.09
N LEU A 46 -0.93 3.80 -2.95
CA LEU A 46 -0.21 3.24 -4.10
C LEU A 46 -1.06 2.23 -4.88
N ALA A 47 -1.89 1.45 -4.21
CA ALA A 47 -2.72 0.43 -4.86
C ALA A 47 -3.91 1.01 -5.65
N ILE A 48 -4.20 2.29 -5.56
CA ILE A 48 -5.22 2.95 -6.39
C ILE A 48 -4.78 2.98 -7.86
N PRO A 49 -3.63 3.58 -8.23
CA PRO A 49 -3.16 3.59 -9.61
C PRO A 49 -2.35 2.34 -9.99
N VAL A 50 -1.82 1.60 -9.00
CA VAL A 50 -0.92 0.46 -9.19
C VAL A 50 -1.64 -0.81 -8.76
N PHE A 51 -1.42 -1.93 -9.47
CA PHE A 51 -1.99 -3.20 -9.06
C PHE A 51 -1.45 -3.65 -7.70
N PHE A 52 -2.28 -4.39 -6.96
CA PHE A 52 -1.96 -4.92 -5.63
C PHE A 52 -0.60 -5.65 -5.61
N ASP A 53 -0.37 -6.55 -6.57
CA ASP A 53 0.85 -7.37 -6.62
C ASP A 53 2.12 -6.52 -6.71
N ILE A 54 2.12 -5.51 -7.59
CA ILE A 54 3.25 -4.59 -7.77
C ILE A 54 3.44 -3.75 -6.50
N THR A 55 2.37 -3.19 -5.97
CA THR A 55 2.40 -2.41 -4.72
C THR A 55 2.98 -3.23 -3.57
N PHE A 56 2.55 -4.50 -3.46
CA PHE A 56 3.03 -5.40 -2.42
C PHE A 56 4.52 -5.68 -2.57
N ILE A 57 4.99 -6.02 -3.78
CA ILE A 57 6.42 -6.28 -4.05
C ILE A 57 7.29 -5.06 -3.70
N ILE A 58 6.83 -3.85 -4.03
CA ILE A 58 7.57 -2.61 -3.73
C ILE A 58 7.65 -2.36 -2.22
N LEU A 59 6.58 -2.63 -1.49
CA LEU A 59 6.48 -2.29 -0.07
C LEU A 59 7.02 -3.37 0.87
N VAL A 60 7.18 -4.62 0.44
CA VAL A 60 7.71 -5.70 1.28
C VAL A 60 9.10 -5.38 1.84
N PRO A 61 10.09 -4.93 1.05
CA PRO A 61 11.39 -4.55 1.61
C PRO A 61 11.31 -3.46 2.67
N LEU A 62 10.47 -2.43 2.44
CA LEU A 62 10.24 -1.37 3.41
C LEU A 62 9.51 -1.89 4.67
N ALA A 63 8.57 -2.81 4.52
CA ALA A 63 7.88 -3.45 5.63
C ALA A 63 8.86 -4.22 6.54
N ILE A 64 9.84 -4.92 5.95
CA ILE A 64 10.89 -5.61 6.68
C ILE A 64 11.77 -4.60 7.43
N GLU A 65 12.17 -3.52 6.79
CA GLU A 65 12.98 -2.46 7.38
C GLU A 65 12.27 -1.79 8.57
N VAL A 66 11.00 -1.43 8.39
CA VAL A 66 10.16 -0.84 9.45
C VAL A 66 9.97 -1.82 10.61
N SER A 67 9.74 -3.11 10.34
CA SER A 67 9.65 -4.15 11.37
C SER A 67 10.93 -4.27 12.20
N LYS A 68 12.10 -4.27 11.53
CA LYS A 68 13.40 -4.31 12.19
C LYS A 68 13.62 -3.07 13.07
N THR A 69 13.34 -1.88 12.55
CA THR A 69 13.52 -0.60 13.25
C THR A 69 12.62 -0.52 14.49
N LEU A 70 11.35 -0.92 14.37
CA LEU A 70 10.38 -0.89 15.46
C LEU A 70 10.50 -2.10 16.41
N LYS A 71 11.36 -3.07 16.10
CA LYS A 71 11.48 -4.34 16.82
C LYS A 71 10.12 -5.06 16.98
N LYS A 72 9.26 -4.93 15.97
CA LYS A 72 7.95 -5.59 15.90
C LYS A 72 8.02 -6.80 14.98
N PRO A 73 7.27 -7.87 15.23
CA PRO A 73 7.16 -9.00 14.30
C PRO A 73 6.72 -8.56 12.90
N LEU A 74 7.28 -9.20 11.88
CA LEU A 74 7.02 -8.88 10.46
C LEU A 74 5.53 -8.87 10.08
N PRO A 75 4.65 -9.75 10.61
CA PRO A 75 3.22 -9.74 10.30
C PRO A 75 2.52 -8.42 10.55
N TYR A 76 2.96 -7.61 11.51
CA TYR A 76 2.37 -6.29 11.73
C TYR A 76 2.54 -5.39 10.51
N ALA A 77 3.73 -5.34 9.95
CA ALA A 77 4.02 -4.50 8.79
C ALA A 77 3.40 -5.06 7.50
N ILE A 78 3.58 -6.36 7.25
CA ILE A 78 3.02 -7.03 6.06
C ILE A 78 1.50 -6.99 6.08
N GLY A 79 0.88 -7.27 7.22
CA GLY A 79 -0.58 -7.22 7.35
C GLY A 79 -1.15 -5.82 7.13
N ALA A 80 -0.50 -4.78 7.65
CA ALA A 80 -0.91 -3.40 7.40
C ALA A 80 -0.86 -3.06 5.90
N VAL A 81 0.23 -3.41 5.20
CA VAL A 81 0.36 -3.22 3.75
C VAL A 81 -0.73 -3.99 3.00
N THR A 82 -0.93 -5.26 3.35
CA THR A 82 -1.92 -6.13 2.70
C THR A 82 -3.33 -5.56 2.86
N ILE A 83 -3.73 -5.18 4.07
CA ILE A 83 -5.08 -4.64 4.33
C ILE A 83 -5.29 -3.34 3.55
N GLY A 84 -4.30 -2.43 3.56
CA GLY A 84 -4.39 -1.17 2.84
C GLY A 84 -4.47 -1.36 1.33
N ALA A 85 -3.51 -2.09 0.77
CA ALA A 85 -3.41 -2.29 -0.67
C ALA A 85 -4.55 -3.14 -1.25
N ALA A 86 -4.92 -4.25 -0.60
CA ALA A 86 -6.02 -5.10 -1.04
C ALA A 86 -7.37 -4.38 -0.95
N GLY A 87 -7.59 -3.60 0.13
CA GLY A 87 -8.80 -2.80 0.27
C GLY A 87 -8.96 -1.79 -0.87
N ALA A 88 -7.91 -1.02 -1.16
CA ALA A 88 -7.92 -0.05 -2.26
C ALA A 88 -8.16 -0.74 -3.61
N HIS A 89 -7.43 -1.82 -3.88
CA HIS A 89 -7.56 -2.58 -5.12
C HIS A 89 -8.97 -3.16 -5.34
N THR A 90 -9.67 -3.48 -4.26
CA THR A 90 -11.02 -4.08 -4.33
C THR A 90 -12.14 -3.03 -4.43
N LEU A 91 -11.98 -1.87 -3.78
CA LEU A 91 -13.07 -0.91 -3.60
C LEU A 91 -12.92 0.39 -4.39
N VAL A 92 -11.70 0.74 -4.82
CA VAL A 92 -11.43 2.07 -5.39
C VAL A 92 -11.10 1.96 -6.88
N PRO A 93 -11.88 2.60 -7.79
CA PRO A 93 -11.48 2.75 -9.18
C PRO A 93 -10.13 3.51 -9.30
N PRO A 94 -9.36 3.29 -10.37
CA PRO A 94 -9.67 2.58 -11.62
C PRO A 94 -9.30 1.09 -11.66
N THR A 95 -9.22 0.41 -10.54
CA THR A 95 -8.93 -1.02 -10.51
C THR A 95 -10.04 -1.87 -11.16
N PRO A 96 -9.75 -3.09 -11.68
CA PRO A 96 -10.70 -3.86 -12.48
C PRO A 96 -11.99 -4.22 -11.76
N ASN A 97 -11.92 -4.56 -10.46
CA ASN A 97 -13.08 -4.99 -9.69
C ASN A 97 -14.16 -3.91 -9.57
N PRO A 98 -13.85 -2.69 -9.06
CA PRO A 98 -14.84 -1.62 -9.00
C PRO A 98 -15.28 -1.12 -10.38
N LEU A 99 -14.40 -1.17 -11.40
CA LEU A 99 -14.81 -0.84 -12.77
C LEU A 99 -15.87 -1.80 -13.30
N ALA A 100 -15.69 -3.11 -13.10
CA ALA A 100 -16.66 -4.13 -13.50
C ALA A 100 -17.99 -3.94 -12.75
N ALA A 101 -17.93 -3.69 -11.43
CA ALA A 101 -19.12 -3.41 -10.63
C ALA A 101 -19.86 -2.16 -11.11
N ALA A 102 -19.13 -1.07 -11.37
CA ALA A 102 -19.73 0.17 -11.87
C ALA A 102 -20.43 -0.01 -13.22
N GLN A 103 -19.86 -0.83 -14.12
CA GLN A 103 -20.48 -1.14 -15.42
C GLN A 103 -21.75 -1.98 -15.26
N ILE A 104 -21.75 -2.99 -14.39
CA ILE A 104 -22.89 -3.88 -14.18
C ILE A 104 -24.06 -3.13 -13.52
N PHE A 105 -23.78 -2.29 -12.56
CA PHE A 105 -24.77 -1.56 -11.79
C PHE A 105 -25.08 -0.16 -12.34
N HIS A 106 -24.44 0.25 -13.44
CA HIS A 106 -24.55 1.58 -14.05
C HIS A 106 -24.27 2.72 -13.05
N PHE A 107 -23.26 2.53 -12.20
CA PHE A 107 -22.81 3.53 -11.25
C PHE A 107 -21.88 4.56 -11.89
N ASP A 108 -21.97 5.80 -11.45
CA ASP A 108 -21.01 6.85 -11.78
C ASP A 108 -19.63 6.55 -11.15
N LEU A 109 -18.60 6.55 -11.97
CA LEU A 109 -17.23 6.20 -11.54
C LEU A 109 -16.65 7.22 -10.55
N GLY A 110 -16.98 8.50 -10.69
CA GLY A 110 -16.51 9.54 -9.77
C GLY A 110 -17.12 9.38 -8.38
N ILE A 111 -18.42 9.08 -8.32
CA ILE A 111 -19.11 8.78 -7.05
C ILE A 111 -18.50 7.52 -6.44
N MET A 112 -18.29 6.48 -7.24
CA MET A 112 -17.71 5.22 -6.76
C MET A 112 -16.29 5.41 -6.23
N LEU A 113 -15.49 6.24 -6.87
CA LEU A 113 -14.13 6.58 -6.42
C LEU A 113 -14.19 7.27 -5.05
N GLY A 114 -15.00 8.31 -4.90
CA GLY A 114 -15.12 9.07 -3.66
C GLY A 114 -15.63 8.21 -2.50
N VAL A 115 -16.75 7.53 -2.71
CA VAL A 115 -17.36 6.66 -1.69
C VAL A 115 -16.46 5.46 -1.40
N GLY A 116 -15.91 4.81 -2.44
CA GLY A 116 -15.01 3.67 -2.31
C GLY A 116 -13.76 4.01 -1.52
N ALA A 117 -13.14 5.17 -1.78
CA ALA A 117 -11.97 5.63 -1.04
C ALA A 117 -12.28 5.87 0.45
N VAL A 118 -13.41 6.53 0.75
CA VAL A 118 -13.83 6.78 2.14
C VAL A 118 -14.12 5.48 2.86
N VAL A 119 -14.93 4.60 2.29
CA VAL A 119 -15.26 3.29 2.87
C VAL A 119 -13.99 2.47 3.09
N CYS A 120 -13.11 2.42 2.08
CA CYS A 120 -11.86 1.69 2.18
C CYS A 120 -10.95 2.25 3.28
N LEU A 121 -10.89 3.56 3.47
CA LEU A 121 -10.12 4.18 4.54
C LEU A 121 -10.63 3.74 5.93
N PHE A 122 -11.95 3.70 6.13
CA PHE A 122 -12.55 3.18 7.37
C PHE A 122 -12.23 1.69 7.56
N VAL A 123 -12.43 0.88 6.52
CA VAL A 123 -12.11 -0.56 6.55
C VAL A 123 -10.62 -0.77 6.87
N TYR A 124 -9.74 0.03 6.27
CA TYR A 124 -8.31 -0.01 6.53
C TYR A 124 -7.98 0.28 8.00
N ILE A 125 -8.46 1.38 8.54
CA ILE A 125 -8.17 1.78 9.94
C ILE A 125 -8.71 0.75 10.92
N ILE A 126 -9.97 0.36 10.77
CA ILE A 126 -10.63 -0.61 11.65
C ILE A 126 -10.00 -1.98 11.51
N GLY A 127 -9.83 -2.45 10.27
CA GLY A 127 -9.26 -3.77 9.96
C GLY A 127 -7.83 -3.91 10.48
N THR A 128 -6.98 -2.91 10.23
CA THR A 128 -5.60 -2.90 10.74
C THR A 128 -5.56 -2.89 12.27
N THR A 129 -6.45 -2.11 12.91
CA THR A 129 -6.53 -2.05 14.37
C THR A 129 -6.97 -3.39 14.98
N ILE A 130 -7.99 -4.03 14.38
CA ILE A 130 -8.45 -5.36 14.80
C ILE A 130 -7.33 -6.38 14.59
N TYR A 131 -6.68 -6.37 13.44
CA TYR A 131 -5.60 -7.26 13.09
C TYR A 131 -4.44 -7.16 14.09
N PHE A 132 -4.00 -5.94 14.42
CA PHE A 132 -2.94 -5.73 15.42
C PHE A 132 -3.35 -6.26 16.80
N LYS A 133 -4.60 -6.02 17.23
CA LYS A 133 -5.11 -6.58 18.50
C LYS A 133 -5.15 -8.10 18.50
N MET A 134 -5.39 -8.74 17.35
CA MET A 134 -5.34 -10.20 17.23
C MET A 134 -3.89 -10.69 17.38
N LEU A 135 -2.93 -10.03 16.73
CA LEU A 135 -1.51 -10.37 16.87
C LEU A 135 -1.03 -10.19 18.32
N ASP A 136 -1.44 -9.09 19.00
CA ASP A 136 -1.12 -8.83 20.41
C ASP A 136 -1.69 -9.90 21.36
N LYS A 137 -2.80 -10.58 20.96
CA LYS A 137 -3.40 -11.69 21.71
C LYS A 137 -2.76 -13.06 21.46
N GLY A 138 -1.68 -13.09 20.67
CA GLY A 138 -0.91 -14.33 20.46
C GLY A 138 -1.38 -15.18 19.26
N PHE A 139 -2.11 -14.61 18.31
CA PHE A 139 -2.43 -15.28 17.04
C PHE A 139 -1.20 -15.56 16.18
N TRP A 140 -0.07 -14.97 16.52
CA TRP A 140 1.23 -15.17 15.87
C TRP A 140 2.30 -15.51 16.90
N ASN A 141 3.04 -16.58 16.66
CA ASN A 141 4.17 -16.98 17.48
C ASN A 141 5.46 -16.80 16.69
N LYS A 142 6.27 -15.81 17.10
CA LYS A 142 7.52 -15.47 16.42
C LYS A 142 8.48 -16.66 16.27
N GLU A 143 8.58 -17.50 17.29
CA GLU A 143 9.51 -18.64 17.31
C GLU A 143 9.09 -19.77 16.37
N LYS A 144 7.77 -19.93 16.14
CA LYS A 144 7.22 -20.99 15.29
C LYS A 144 6.99 -20.54 13.84
N ASP A 145 6.64 -19.27 13.67
CA ASP A 145 6.05 -18.78 12.44
C ASP A 145 7.03 -17.88 11.66
N GLU A 146 8.08 -17.33 12.31
CA GLU A 146 9.15 -16.57 11.64
C GLU A 146 10.40 -17.42 11.46
N THR A 147 10.45 -18.24 10.42
CA THR A 147 11.65 -18.99 10.06
C THR A 147 12.38 -18.28 8.90
N GLY A 148 13.50 -17.59 9.19
CA GLY A 148 14.51 -17.18 8.21
C GLY A 148 14.13 -16.07 7.22
N ILE A 149 12.91 -15.58 7.18
CA ILE A 149 12.47 -14.57 6.19
C ILE A 149 13.16 -13.22 6.37
N LEU A 150 13.54 -12.88 7.60
CA LEU A 150 14.20 -11.61 7.91
C LEU A 150 15.64 -11.49 7.37
N GLU A 151 16.27 -12.61 7.03
CA GLU A 151 17.63 -12.64 6.47
C GLU A 151 17.65 -12.46 4.95
N MET A 152 16.52 -12.68 4.27
CA MET A 152 16.44 -12.74 2.80
C MET A 152 16.22 -11.40 2.09
N SER A 153 16.02 -10.31 2.79
CA SER A 153 15.70 -9.04 2.13
C SER A 153 16.76 -7.97 2.39
N GLU A 154 17.72 -7.89 1.49
CA GLU A 154 18.44 -6.65 1.26
C GLU A 154 17.53 -5.71 0.46
N SER A 155 17.14 -4.60 1.08
CA SER A 155 16.40 -3.57 0.35
C SER A 155 17.29 -3.00 -0.75
N LYS A 156 16.83 -3.10 -2.00
CA LYS A 156 17.55 -2.48 -3.13
C LYS A 156 17.70 -0.99 -2.84
N PRO A 157 18.87 -0.40 -3.06
CA PRO A 157 19.05 1.04 -2.90
C PRO A 157 18.09 1.80 -3.82
N ILE A 158 17.62 2.96 -3.34
CA ILE A 158 16.81 3.85 -4.16
C ILE A 158 17.67 4.28 -5.36
N PRO A 159 17.17 4.21 -6.60
CA PRO A 159 17.93 4.61 -7.78
C PRO A 159 18.43 6.06 -7.65
N GLU A 160 19.68 6.30 -8.09
CA GLU A 160 20.19 7.67 -8.22
C GLU A 160 19.30 8.43 -9.21
N GLY A 161 18.69 9.53 -8.75
CA GLY A 161 17.74 10.29 -9.54
C GLY A 161 16.26 9.99 -9.27
N ALA A 162 15.93 9.23 -8.23
CA ALA A 162 14.53 9.03 -7.83
C ALA A 162 13.82 10.38 -7.61
N PRO A 163 12.54 10.49 -8.03
CA PRO A 163 11.79 11.73 -7.94
C PRO A 163 11.58 12.14 -6.49
N SER A 164 11.49 13.46 -6.24
CA SER A 164 11.12 13.97 -4.93
C SER A 164 9.68 13.53 -4.58
N PHE A 165 9.34 13.56 -3.28
CA PHE A 165 8.00 13.20 -2.80
C PHE A 165 6.86 13.88 -3.56
N GLY A 166 7.01 15.19 -3.87
CA GLY A 166 6.03 15.94 -4.64
C GLY A 166 5.89 15.45 -6.08
N MET A 167 7.00 15.09 -6.73
CA MET A 167 6.98 14.52 -8.08
C MET A 167 6.39 13.10 -8.11
N ALA A 168 6.59 12.31 -7.05
CA ALA A 168 6.00 10.98 -6.93
C ALA A 168 4.47 11.01 -6.72
N LEU A 169 3.94 12.12 -6.16
CA LEU A 169 2.50 12.33 -6.00
C LEU A 169 1.76 12.57 -7.34
N ILE A 170 2.40 13.18 -8.32
CA ILE A 170 1.75 13.53 -9.59
C ILE A 170 1.18 12.31 -10.29
N PRO A 171 1.94 11.22 -10.55
CA PRO A 171 1.40 10.02 -11.19
C PRO A 171 0.34 9.30 -10.33
N LEU A 172 0.39 9.45 -8.99
CA LEU A 172 -0.59 8.86 -8.09
C LEU A 172 -1.96 9.56 -8.19
N LEU A 173 -1.96 10.89 -8.36
CA LEU A 173 -3.18 11.68 -8.44
C LEU A 173 -3.76 11.74 -9.85
N LEU A 174 -2.94 11.56 -10.89
CA LEU A 174 -3.34 11.71 -12.28
C LEU A 174 -4.50 10.79 -12.69
N PRO A 175 -4.55 9.50 -12.33
CA PRO A 175 -5.70 8.63 -12.63
C PRO A 175 -6.98 8.97 -11.86
N VAL A 176 -6.85 9.75 -10.78
CA VAL A 176 -7.99 10.15 -9.94
C VAL A 176 -8.66 11.42 -10.48
N VAL A 177 -7.90 12.25 -11.21
CA VAL A 177 -8.34 13.57 -11.71
C VAL A 177 -8.78 13.50 -13.20
N CYS A 178 -8.35 12.49 -13.96
CA CYS A 178 -8.70 12.26 -15.36
C CYS A 178 -9.76 11.18 -15.52
#